data_e95ee74e6e3185bc540d42afb9c09860
#
_entry.id   e95ee74e6e3185bc540d42afb9c09860
#
_cell.length_a   1.000
_cell.length_b   1.000
_cell.length_c   1.000
_cell.angle_alpha   90.00
_cell.angle_beta   90.00
_cell.angle_gamma   90.00
#
_symmetry.space_group_name_H-M   'P 1'
#
loop_
_entity.id
_entity.type
_entity.pdbx_description
1 polymer ?
#
loop_
_entity_poly.entity_id
_entity_poly.type
_entity_poly.pdbx_seq_one_letter_code
_entity_poly.pdbx_strand_id
1 'polypeptide(L)'
;MVFNEDLITGHFGSSHIWYLNALLYVLLIAFAFRKLKIFKLLYYFTPIFLICGFILECFSKQLFGVNFSDGGKYYYYRNFITVGIPYFCIGNLLRSFKLYEQKFKNAVLLVLSLFLLMLSFVEFRIEKHFGLTTNGEFFILTPFYSTGIFLFFHNVFERREPNKVGKIAALIGEKYVIWIYLFHLPVIVIIIDVLLFFGVLAPDRLLVSLLTLAVSLFVAVIIDYVLKLRKRNKRII
;
A
#
# COMPACT_ATOMS: atom_id res chain seq x y z
N MET A 1 2.39 6.70 28.44
CA MET A 1 2.35 7.73 27.37
C MET A 1 2.42 7.15 25.94
N VAL A 2 2.57 5.82 25.80
CA VAL A 2 2.65 5.10 24.52
C VAL A 2 1.29 4.97 23.82
N PHE A 3 0.19 5.02 24.55
CA PHE A 3 -1.16 4.78 24.01
C PHE A 3 -1.69 5.87 23.05
N ASN A 4 -1.22 7.12 23.15
CA ASN A 4 -1.78 8.22 22.35
C ASN A 4 -1.17 8.33 20.95
N GLU A 5 0.09 7.98 20.75
CA GLU A 5 0.73 8.06 19.45
C GLU A 5 0.25 6.92 18.54
N ASP A 6 0.13 5.71 19.06
CA ASP A 6 -0.34 4.54 18.30
C ASP A 6 -1.81 4.70 17.89
N LEU A 7 -2.64 5.35 18.70
CA LEU A 7 -4.06 5.58 18.41
C LEU A 7 -4.25 6.57 17.26
N ILE A 8 -3.44 7.64 17.24
CA ILE A 8 -3.52 8.69 16.20
C ILE A 8 -2.92 8.20 14.88
N THR A 9 -1.85 7.42 14.93
CA THR A 9 -1.12 6.99 13.74
C THR A 9 -1.62 5.66 13.16
N GLY A 10 -2.43 4.92 13.93
CA GLY A 10 -2.91 3.60 13.53
C GLY A 10 -1.87 2.49 13.63
N HIS A 11 -0.76 2.72 14.34
CA HIS A 11 0.35 1.78 14.45
C HIS A 11 0.24 0.85 15.66
N PHE A 12 -0.95 0.31 15.90
CA PHE A 12 -1.16 -0.65 16.98
C PHE A 12 -0.24 -1.87 16.85
N GLY A 13 0.72 -1.98 17.76
CA GLY A 13 1.41 -3.21 18.09
C GLY A 13 2.38 -3.80 17.08
N SER A 14 2.30 -3.46 15.79
CA SER A 14 3.31 -3.84 14.82
C SER A 14 3.26 -3.01 13.54
N SER A 15 4.42 -2.58 13.12
CA SER A 15 4.64 -1.65 12.00
C SER A 15 4.08 -2.12 10.64
N HIS A 16 3.78 -3.41 10.48
CA HIS A 16 3.27 -3.96 9.23
C HIS A 16 1.73 -3.98 9.14
N ILE A 17 1.02 -3.91 10.29
CA ILE A 17 -0.46 -3.89 10.31
C ILE A 17 -1.01 -2.48 10.11
N TRP A 18 -0.15 -1.46 10.08
CA TRP A 18 -0.55 -0.06 9.96
C TRP A 18 -1.55 0.19 8.82
N TYR A 19 -1.39 -0.48 7.68
CA TYR A 19 -2.28 -0.31 6.54
C TYR A 19 -3.71 -0.78 6.82
N LEU A 20 -3.89 -1.90 7.52
CA LEU A 20 -5.23 -2.39 7.89
C LEU A 20 -5.90 -1.44 8.88
N ASN A 21 -5.15 -0.94 9.86
CA ASN A 21 -5.65 0.06 10.80
C ASN A 21 -5.99 1.37 10.08
N ALA A 22 -5.10 1.84 9.20
CA ALA A 22 -5.36 3.00 8.37
C ALA A 22 -6.62 2.82 7.51
N LEU A 23 -6.80 1.66 6.88
CA LEU A 23 -7.98 1.34 6.09
C LEU A 23 -9.25 1.36 6.96
N LEU A 24 -9.21 0.79 8.16
CA LEU A 24 -10.33 0.82 9.10
C LEU A 24 -10.74 2.26 9.43
N TYR A 25 -9.77 3.13 9.79
CA TYR A 25 -10.06 4.54 10.08
C TYR A 25 -10.61 5.27 8.87
N VAL A 26 -10.05 5.05 7.68
CA VAL A 26 -10.55 5.64 6.44
C VAL A 26 -12.01 5.24 6.18
N LEU A 27 -12.35 3.95 6.37
CA LEU A 27 -13.72 3.47 6.17
C LEU A 27 -14.69 4.06 7.21
N LEU A 28 -14.29 4.16 8.47
CA LEU A 28 -15.09 4.80 9.52
C LEU A 28 -15.34 6.29 9.24
N ILE A 29 -14.28 7.03 8.85
CA ILE A 29 -14.37 8.44 8.47
C ILE A 29 -15.27 8.60 7.23
N ALA A 30 -15.04 7.80 6.18
CA ALA A 30 -15.84 7.83 4.97
C ALA A 30 -17.33 7.54 5.26
N PHE A 31 -17.61 6.57 6.13
CA PHE A 31 -18.96 6.27 6.59
C PHE A 31 -19.60 7.45 7.32
N ALA A 32 -18.89 8.04 8.31
CA ALA A 32 -19.35 9.19 9.07
C ALA A 32 -19.64 10.40 8.14
N PHE A 33 -18.72 10.71 7.24
CA PHE A 33 -18.86 11.83 6.30
C PHE A 33 -20.00 11.60 5.28
N ARG A 34 -20.24 10.35 4.88
CA ARG A 34 -21.43 10.02 4.06
C ARG A 34 -22.72 10.19 4.83
N LYS A 35 -22.79 9.73 6.09
CA LYS A 35 -23.96 9.89 6.97
C LYS A 35 -24.27 11.35 7.23
N LEU A 36 -23.24 12.18 7.41
CA LEU A 36 -23.36 13.64 7.59
C LEU A 36 -23.60 14.40 6.26
N LYS A 37 -23.62 13.71 5.11
CA LYS A 37 -23.77 14.28 3.75
C LYS A 37 -22.67 15.28 3.35
N ILE A 38 -21.51 15.24 4.01
CA ILE A 38 -20.36 16.12 3.76
C ILE A 38 -19.19 15.39 3.10
N PHE A 39 -19.42 14.21 2.51
CA PHE A 39 -18.36 13.36 1.92
C PHE A 39 -17.49 14.09 0.89
N LYS A 40 -18.05 15.07 0.16
CA LYS A 40 -17.30 15.87 -0.82
C LYS A 40 -16.14 16.66 -0.21
N LEU A 41 -16.18 16.98 1.09
CA LEU A 41 -15.07 17.66 1.77
C LEU A 41 -13.77 16.84 1.73
N LEU A 42 -13.87 15.50 1.77
CA LEU A 42 -12.68 14.65 1.70
C LEU A 42 -11.95 14.82 0.35
N TYR A 43 -12.66 15.08 -0.73
CA TYR A 43 -12.02 15.34 -2.04
C TYR A 43 -11.23 16.65 -2.03
N TYR A 44 -11.76 17.70 -1.40
CA TYR A 44 -11.05 18.98 -1.29
C TYR A 44 -9.84 18.89 -0.36
N PHE A 45 -9.91 18.07 0.68
CA PHE A 45 -8.79 17.84 1.59
C PHE A 45 -7.73 16.87 1.01
N THR A 46 -8.06 16.08 0.00
CA THR A 46 -7.12 15.12 -0.60
C THR A 46 -5.78 15.75 -1.00
N PRO A 47 -5.72 16.82 -1.83
CA PRO A 47 -4.44 17.44 -2.18
C PRO A 47 -3.72 18.04 -0.97
N ILE A 48 -4.45 18.59 0.00
CA ILE A 48 -3.87 19.14 1.23
C ILE A 48 -3.17 18.04 2.02
N PHE A 49 -3.80 16.89 2.22
CA PHE A 49 -3.21 15.76 2.95
C PHE A 49 -1.99 15.18 2.24
N LEU A 50 -2.00 15.11 0.90
CA LEU A 50 -0.84 14.68 0.13
C LEU A 50 0.34 15.65 0.29
N ILE A 51 0.08 16.95 0.20
CA ILE A 51 1.10 17.99 0.41
C ILE A 51 1.61 17.97 1.85
N CYS A 52 0.73 17.81 2.84
CA CYS A 52 1.14 17.68 4.24
C CYS A 52 2.04 16.44 4.44
N GLY A 53 1.71 15.30 3.85
CA GLY A 53 2.56 14.10 3.92
C GLY A 53 3.96 14.34 3.36
N PHE A 54 4.05 14.97 2.20
CA PHE A 54 5.32 15.35 1.58
C PHE A 54 6.11 16.35 2.46
N ILE A 55 5.46 17.38 2.99
CA ILE A 55 6.10 18.37 3.87
C ILE A 55 6.62 17.70 5.14
N LEU A 56 5.84 16.80 5.75
CA LEU A 56 6.24 16.09 6.96
C LEU A 56 7.43 15.15 6.72
N GLU A 57 7.53 14.51 5.57
CA GLU A 57 8.70 13.71 5.23
C GLU A 57 9.93 14.58 4.95
N CYS A 58 9.81 15.53 4.01
CA CYS A 58 10.96 16.25 3.48
C CYS A 58 11.43 17.42 4.38
N PHE A 59 10.50 18.10 5.05
CA PHE A 59 10.78 19.35 5.76
C PHE A 59 10.59 19.28 7.28
N SER A 60 10.36 18.09 7.84
CA SER A 60 10.15 17.94 9.30
C SER A 60 11.32 18.42 10.13
N LYS A 61 12.55 18.21 9.67
CA LYS A 61 13.76 18.67 10.36
C LYS A 61 13.82 20.19 10.44
N GLN A 62 13.47 20.88 9.36
CA GLN A 62 13.46 22.34 9.29
C GLN A 62 12.32 22.94 10.11
N LEU A 63 11.14 22.30 10.10
CA LEU A 63 9.96 22.82 10.77
C LEU A 63 9.89 22.47 12.26
N PHE A 64 10.35 21.27 12.62
CA PHE A 64 10.19 20.74 13.98
C PHE A 64 11.50 20.38 14.66
N GLY A 65 12.66 20.57 14.00
CA GLY A 65 13.97 20.19 14.52
C GLY A 65 14.21 18.67 14.55
N VAL A 66 13.27 17.87 14.09
CA VAL A 66 13.33 16.40 14.11
C VAL A 66 13.05 15.85 12.73
N ASN A 67 13.96 15.01 12.22
CA ASN A 67 13.75 14.34 10.93
C ASN A 67 12.81 13.14 11.12
N PHE A 68 11.62 13.20 10.54
CA PHE A 68 10.63 12.11 10.62
C PHE A 68 10.97 10.94 9.69
N SER A 69 11.83 11.14 8.70
CA SER A 69 12.31 10.02 7.86
C SER A 69 13.36 9.16 8.55
N ASP A 70 13.88 9.58 9.70
CA ASP A 70 14.87 8.85 10.49
C ASP A 70 14.25 8.12 11.68
N GLY A 71 14.87 7.02 12.08
CA GLY A 71 14.63 6.38 13.38
C GLY A 71 13.22 5.83 13.60
N GLY A 72 12.54 5.40 12.54
CA GLY A 72 11.24 4.75 12.67
C GLY A 72 10.05 5.70 12.89
N LYS A 73 10.24 7.00 12.71
CA LYS A 73 9.18 8.02 12.88
C LYS A 73 8.31 8.23 11.63
N TYR A 74 8.42 7.33 10.64
CA TYR A 74 7.66 7.36 9.38
C TYR A 74 6.14 7.41 9.57
N TYR A 75 5.61 7.00 10.72
CA TYR A 75 4.19 7.05 11.03
C TYR A 75 3.61 8.48 11.09
N TYR A 76 4.41 9.51 11.27
CA TYR A 76 3.94 10.89 11.22
C TYR A 76 3.48 11.32 9.81
N TYR A 77 4.11 10.83 8.76
CA TYR A 77 3.73 11.13 7.38
C TYR A 77 3.10 9.94 6.63
N ARG A 78 3.29 8.70 7.13
CA ARG A 78 2.75 7.48 6.53
C ARG A 78 1.62 6.93 7.39
N ASN A 79 0.45 7.56 7.31
CA ASN A 79 -0.70 7.21 8.13
C ASN A 79 -2.03 7.32 7.34
N PHE A 80 -3.16 7.14 8.03
CA PHE A 80 -4.47 7.16 7.40
C PHE A 80 -4.87 8.54 6.85
N ILE A 81 -4.34 9.65 7.40
CA ILE A 81 -4.67 11.01 6.95
C ILE A 81 -3.92 11.34 5.65
N THR A 82 -2.60 11.18 5.66
CA THR A 82 -1.72 11.60 4.55
C THR A 82 -1.66 10.60 3.41
N VAL A 83 -1.94 9.33 3.67
CA VAL A 83 -1.94 8.25 2.66
C VAL A 83 -3.33 7.65 2.48
N GLY A 84 -3.94 7.17 3.56
CA GLY A 84 -5.17 6.40 3.50
C GLY A 84 -6.33 7.15 2.86
N ILE A 85 -6.69 8.33 3.40
CA ILE A 85 -7.80 9.17 2.88
C ILE A 85 -7.54 9.60 1.43
N PRO A 86 -6.36 10.14 1.06
CA PRO A 86 -6.10 10.53 -0.32
C PRO A 86 -6.28 9.40 -1.34
N TYR A 87 -5.66 8.25 -1.11
CA TYR A 87 -5.78 7.13 -2.05
C TYR A 87 -7.19 6.55 -2.11
N PHE A 88 -7.91 6.49 -0.98
CA PHE A 88 -9.33 6.14 -0.96
C PHE A 88 -10.18 7.13 -1.77
N CYS A 89 -9.95 8.42 -1.61
CA CYS A 89 -10.66 9.46 -2.37
C CYS A 89 -10.35 9.41 -3.86
N ILE A 90 -9.08 9.20 -4.25
CA ILE A 90 -8.69 9.00 -5.65
C ILE A 90 -9.44 7.80 -6.25
N GLY A 91 -9.43 6.65 -5.57
CA GLY A 91 -10.16 5.47 -6.02
C GLY A 91 -11.67 5.71 -6.15
N ASN A 92 -12.26 6.46 -5.21
CA ASN A 92 -13.67 6.82 -5.25
C ASN A 92 -13.99 7.81 -6.39
N LEU A 93 -13.11 8.77 -6.68
CA LEU A 93 -13.21 9.68 -7.83
C LEU A 93 -13.15 8.91 -9.15
N LEU A 94 -12.19 8.00 -9.31
CA LEU A 94 -12.08 7.15 -10.50
C LEU A 94 -13.39 6.41 -10.77
N ARG A 95 -14.01 5.89 -9.71
CA ARG A 95 -15.32 5.23 -9.80
C ARG A 95 -16.45 6.21 -10.12
N SER A 96 -16.51 7.35 -9.44
CA SER A 96 -17.61 8.32 -9.56
C SER A 96 -17.64 8.97 -10.94
N PHE A 97 -16.49 9.26 -11.52
CA PHE A 97 -16.38 9.80 -12.87
C PHE A 97 -16.32 8.71 -13.94
N LYS A 98 -16.44 7.44 -13.56
CA LYS A 98 -16.37 6.29 -14.47
C LYS A 98 -15.11 6.36 -15.37
N LEU A 99 -14.00 6.86 -14.84
CA LEU A 99 -12.77 7.03 -15.60
C LEU A 99 -12.22 5.70 -16.10
N TYR A 100 -12.52 4.63 -15.40
CA TYR A 100 -12.18 3.28 -15.82
C TYR A 100 -13.00 2.79 -17.04
N GLU A 101 -14.19 3.36 -17.31
CA GLU A 101 -15.00 3.06 -18.50
C GLU A 101 -14.49 3.83 -19.74
N GLN A 102 -13.69 4.88 -19.55
CA GLN A 102 -13.16 5.69 -20.65
C GLN A 102 -12.11 4.92 -21.43
N LYS A 103 -12.20 4.99 -22.77
CA LYS A 103 -11.26 4.32 -23.68
C LYS A 103 -9.96 5.11 -23.82
N PHE A 104 -9.18 5.21 -22.74
CA PHE A 104 -7.82 5.73 -22.88
C PHE A 104 -6.97 4.78 -23.72
N LYS A 105 -6.07 5.36 -24.53
CA LYS A 105 -5.08 4.54 -25.26
C LYS A 105 -4.12 3.90 -24.25
N ASN A 106 -4.10 2.58 -24.17
CA ASN A 106 -3.29 1.84 -23.21
C ASN A 106 -1.80 2.21 -23.29
N ALA A 107 -1.29 2.43 -24.52
CA ALA A 107 0.09 2.87 -24.72
C ALA A 107 0.35 4.23 -24.05
N VAL A 108 -0.58 5.18 -24.13
CA VAL A 108 -0.43 6.51 -23.50
C VAL A 108 -0.44 6.38 -21.97
N LEU A 109 -1.37 5.61 -21.41
CA LEU A 109 -1.42 5.36 -19.96
C LEU A 109 -0.11 4.72 -19.47
N LEU A 110 0.38 3.71 -20.16
CA LEU A 110 1.61 3.02 -19.77
C LEU A 110 2.82 3.94 -19.88
N VAL A 111 3.02 4.60 -21.03
CA VAL A 111 4.17 5.48 -21.28
C VAL A 111 4.18 6.65 -20.30
N LEU A 112 3.02 7.31 -20.09
CA LEU A 112 2.91 8.42 -19.14
C LEU A 112 3.19 7.95 -17.71
N SER A 113 2.65 6.81 -17.30
CA SER A 113 2.88 6.27 -15.95
C SER A 113 4.34 5.89 -15.73
N LEU A 114 4.98 5.26 -16.70
CA LEU A 114 6.41 4.94 -16.63
C LEU A 114 7.28 6.19 -16.62
N PHE A 115 6.92 7.20 -17.40
CA PHE A 115 7.59 8.50 -17.38
C PHE A 115 7.49 9.17 -16.00
N LEU A 116 6.28 9.23 -15.41
CA LEU A 116 6.08 9.77 -14.07
C LEU A 116 6.81 8.96 -12.99
N LEU A 117 6.87 7.63 -13.13
CA LEU A 117 7.65 6.76 -12.27
C LEU A 117 9.15 7.09 -12.37
N MET A 118 9.68 7.29 -13.58
CA MET A 118 11.07 7.71 -13.77
C MET A 118 11.34 9.10 -13.18
N LEU A 119 10.40 10.04 -13.31
CA LEU A 119 10.50 11.33 -12.66
C LEU A 119 10.49 11.23 -11.12
N SER A 120 9.80 10.27 -10.52
CA SER A 120 9.85 10.05 -9.07
C SER A 120 11.24 9.57 -8.59
N PHE A 121 12.01 8.87 -9.42
CA PHE A 121 13.41 8.59 -9.11
C PHE A 121 14.28 9.87 -9.15
N VAL A 122 13.99 10.79 -10.06
CA VAL A 122 14.67 12.11 -10.09
C VAL A 122 14.28 12.91 -8.86
N GLU A 123 12.99 12.94 -8.49
CA GLU A 123 12.48 13.54 -7.26
C GLU A 123 13.27 13.02 -6.05
N PHE A 124 13.40 11.71 -5.87
CA PHE A 124 14.18 11.10 -4.80
C PHE A 124 15.64 11.52 -4.80
N ARG A 125 16.29 11.58 -5.97
CA ARG A 125 17.71 12.00 -6.08
C ARG A 125 17.89 13.45 -5.67
N ILE A 126 16.95 14.32 -6.02
CA ILE A 126 16.94 15.73 -5.64
C ILE A 126 16.76 15.85 -4.12
N GLU A 127 15.74 15.22 -3.56
CA GLU A 127 15.46 15.23 -2.11
C GLU A 127 16.65 14.75 -1.31
N LYS A 128 17.28 13.65 -1.74
CA LYS A 128 18.47 13.10 -1.10
C LYS A 128 19.68 14.02 -1.23
N HIS A 129 19.88 14.66 -2.38
CA HIS A 129 20.97 15.62 -2.60
C HIS A 129 20.88 16.82 -1.64
N PHE A 130 19.66 17.32 -1.42
CA PHE A 130 19.40 18.42 -0.47
C PHE A 130 19.24 17.95 0.98
N GLY A 131 19.41 16.66 1.28
CA GLY A 131 19.25 16.10 2.61
C GLY A 131 17.84 16.24 3.19
N LEU A 132 16.82 16.30 2.32
CA LEU A 132 15.42 16.46 2.70
C LEU A 132 14.82 15.13 3.19
N THR A 133 15.22 14.01 2.61
CA THR A 133 14.77 12.67 3.00
C THR A 133 15.93 11.70 3.09
N THR A 134 15.78 10.69 3.94
CA THR A 134 16.75 9.56 4.04
C THR A 134 16.19 8.31 3.35
N ASN A 135 14.90 8.09 3.41
CA ASN A 135 14.24 6.86 2.96
C ASN A 135 13.51 7.01 1.63
N GLY A 136 12.95 8.21 1.31
CA GLY A 136 12.19 8.46 0.10
C GLY A 136 10.95 7.59 -0.01
N GLU A 137 10.06 7.69 0.96
CA GLU A 137 8.85 6.86 1.01
C GLU A 137 7.61 7.57 0.45
N PHE A 138 7.62 8.88 0.38
CA PHE A 138 6.48 9.69 -0.04
C PHE A 138 6.87 10.64 -1.18
N PHE A 139 6.44 10.33 -2.40
CA PHE A 139 6.68 11.17 -3.57
C PHE A 139 5.39 11.84 -4.03
N ILE A 140 5.49 13.11 -4.45
CA ILE A 140 4.36 13.86 -5.01
C ILE A 140 3.80 13.18 -6.26
N LEU A 141 4.66 12.52 -7.05
CA LEU A 141 4.26 11.87 -8.30
C LEU A 141 3.59 10.52 -8.12
N THR A 142 3.70 9.88 -6.92
CA THR A 142 3.15 8.54 -6.66
C THR A 142 1.65 8.40 -6.95
N PRO A 143 0.75 9.31 -6.53
CA PRO A 143 -0.67 9.19 -6.82
C PRO A 143 -0.98 9.21 -8.32
N PHE A 144 -0.21 9.93 -9.10
CA PHE A 144 -0.43 10.08 -10.54
C PHE A 144 -0.01 8.83 -11.31
N TYR A 145 1.23 8.33 -11.12
CA TYR A 145 1.65 7.14 -11.83
C TYR A 145 0.92 5.88 -11.36
N SER A 146 0.61 5.76 -10.07
CA SER A 146 -0.16 4.62 -9.57
C SER A 146 -1.58 4.59 -10.13
N THR A 147 -2.23 5.76 -10.26
CA THR A 147 -3.54 5.88 -10.92
C THR A 147 -3.45 5.49 -12.40
N GLY A 148 -2.44 5.96 -13.12
CA GLY A 148 -2.25 5.62 -14.53
C GLY A 148 -1.98 4.12 -14.75
N ILE A 149 -1.14 3.50 -13.90
CA ILE A 149 -0.89 2.06 -13.91
C ILE A 149 -2.18 1.27 -13.62
N PHE A 150 -2.96 1.71 -12.61
CA PHE A 150 -4.25 1.09 -12.30
C PHE A 150 -5.19 1.12 -13.51
N LEU A 151 -5.37 2.28 -14.14
CA LEU A 151 -6.22 2.42 -15.32
C LEU A 151 -5.72 1.60 -16.51
N PHE A 152 -4.41 1.52 -16.72
CA PHE A 152 -3.81 0.67 -17.73
C PHE A 152 -4.17 -0.79 -17.53
N PHE A 153 -3.92 -1.33 -16.34
CA PHE A 153 -4.23 -2.73 -16.04
C PHE A 153 -5.74 -3.01 -16.10
N HIS A 154 -6.56 -2.10 -15.57
CA HIS A 154 -8.01 -2.20 -15.67
C HIS A 154 -8.44 -2.34 -17.14
N ASN A 155 -7.97 -1.44 -18.03
CA ASN A 155 -8.29 -1.48 -19.45
C ASN A 155 -7.80 -2.74 -20.17
N VAL A 156 -6.64 -3.29 -19.77
CA VAL A 156 -6.07 -4.51 -20.38
C VAL A 156 -6.86 -5.73 -19.96
N PHE A 157 -7.23 -5.83 -18.69
CA PHE A 157 -7.85 -7.04 -18.16
C PHE A 157 -9.37 -7.07 -18.31
N GLU A 158 -10.06 -5.92 -18.26
CA GLU A 158 -11.51 -5.88 -18.43
C GLU A 158 -11.95 -6.29 -19.84
N ARG A 159 -11.10 -6.05 -20.86
CA ARG A 159 -11.44 -6.32 -22.27
C ARG A 159 -11.09 -7.72 -22.74
N ARG A 160 -10.50 -8.55 -21.91
CA ARG A 160 -10.03 -9.89 -22.31
C ARG A 160 -10.59 -10.94 -21.36
N GLU A 161 -11.13 -12.00 -21.93
CA GLU A 161 -11.34 -13.23 -21.18
C GLU A 161 -10.02 -13.62 -20.50
N PRO A 162 -10.00 -13.77 -19.16
CA PRO A 162 -8.77 -14.10 -18.47
C PRO A 162 -8.27 -15.47 -18.91
N ASN A 163 -7.04 -15.52 -19.42
CA ASN A 163 -6.34 -16.77 -19.69
C ASN A 163 -6.07 -17.52 -18.36
N LYS A 164 -5.49 -18.73 -18.44
CA LYS A 164 -5.19 -19.53 -17.24
C LYS A 164 -4.39 -18.75 -16.18
N VAL A 165 -3.39 -18.01 -16.61
CA VAL A 165 -2.54 -17.18 -15.70
C VAL A 165 -3.37 -16.05 -15.07
N GLY A 166 -4.19 -15.37 -15.85
CA GLY A 166 -5.08 -14.31 -15.35
C GLY A 166 -6.11 -14.84 -14.35
N LYS A 167 -6.67 -16.03 -14.55
CA LYS A 167 -7.57 -16.69 -13.58
C LYS A 167 -6.87 -17.01 -12.26
N ILE A 168 -5.62 -17.51 -12.34
CA ILE A 168 -4.81 -17.76 -11.13
C ILE A 168 -4.48 -16.45 -10.40
N ALA A 169 -4.06 -15.41 -11.13
CA ALA A 169 -3.76 -14.11 -10.55
C ALA A 169 -4.99 -13.48 -9.88
N ALA A 170 -6.16 -13.55 -10.53
CA ALA A 170 -7.42 -13.10 -9.95
C ALA A 170 -7.78 -13.87 -8.67
N LEU A 171 -7.64 -15.20 -8.67
CA LEU A 171 -7.86 -16.02 -7.49
C LEU A 171 -6.94 -15.64 -6.33
N ILE A 172 -5.65 -15.41 -6.63
CA ILE A 172 -4.67 -14.97 -5.61
C ILE A 172 -5.09 -13.60 -5.05
N GLY A 173 -5.42 -12.65 -5.90
CA GLY A 173 -5.81 -11.29 -5.50
C GLY A 173 -7.09 -11.28 -4.67
N GLU A 174 -8.11 -12.03 -5.09
CA GLU A 174 -9.41 -12.06 -4.40
C GLU A 174 -9.34 -12.80 -3.06
N LYS A 175 -8.59 -13.89 -3.01
CA LYS A 175 -8.73 -14.85 -1.92
C LYS A 175 -7.55 -14.88 -0.94
N TYR A 176 -6.33 -14.66 -1.45
CA TYR A 176 -5.12 -14.89 -0.67
C TYR A 176 -4.35 -13.61 -0.32
N VAL A 177 -4.63 -12.48 -0.97
CA VAL A 177 -3.86 -11.24 -0.77
C VAL A 177 -3.84 -10.78 0.68
N ILE A 178 -4.95 -10.91 1.41
CA ILE A 178 -5.02 -10.51 2.82
C ILE A 178 -4.13 -11.38 3.71
N TRP A 179 -4.10 -12.69 3.44
CA TRP A 179 -3.25 -13.63 4.18
C TRP A 179 -1.77 -13.41 3.86
N ILE A 180 -1.44 -13.18 2.57
CA ILE A 180 -0.08 -12.81 2.14
C ILE A 180 0.36 -11.55 2.87
N TYR A 181 -0.51 -10.52 2.91
CA TYR A 181 -0.22 -9.29 3.62
C TYR A 181 0.00 -9.48 5.12
N LEU A 182 -0.79 -10.31 5.77
CA LEU A 182 -0.64 -10.58 7.21
C LEU A 182 0.63 -11.36 7.56
N PHE A 183 1.02 -12.29 6.69
CA PHE A 183 2.11 -13.21 7.00
C PHE A 183 3.45 -12.87 6.37
N HIS A 184 3.54 -11.92 5.42
CA HIS A 184 4.80 -11.66 4.74
C HIS A 184 5.93 -11.20 5.67
N LEU A 185 5.67 -10.38 6.69
CA LEU A 185 6.73 -9.95 7.62
C LEU A 185 7.19 -11.05 8.58
N PRO A 186 6.33 -11.79 9.29
CA PRO A 186 6.78 -12.96 10.01
C PRO A 186 7.58 -13.93 9.14
N VAL A 187 7.14 -14.15 7.90
CA VAL A 187 7.81 -15.04 6.95
C VAL A 187 9.18 -14.51 6.56
N ILE A 188 9.32 -13.19 6.29
CA ILE A 188 10.63 -12.61 5.92
C ILE A 188 11.64 -12.74 7.06
N VAL A 189 11.21 -12.54 8.30
CA VAL A 189 12.07 -12.73 9.48
C VAL A 189 12.55 -14.19 9.55
N ILE A 190 11.64 -15.15 9.45
CA ILE A 190 11.98 -16.59 9.47
C ILE A 190 12.95 -16.93 8.31
N ILE A 191 12.72 -16.43 7.11
CA ILE A 191 13.60 -16.69 5.96
C ILE A 191 15.00 -16.12 6.21
N ILE A 192 15.08 -14.88 6.72
CA ILE A 192 16.39 -14.28 7.04
C ILE A 192 17.11 -15.08 8.11
N ASP A 193 16.42 -15.46 9.20
CA ASP A 193 17.00 -16.24 10.28
C ASP A 193 17.51 -17.61 9.78
N VAL A 194 16.74 -18.29 8.94
CA VAL A 194 17.14 -19.56 8.31
C VAL A 194 18.36 -19.35 7.42
N LEU A 195 18.40 -18.33 6.58
CA LEU A 195 19.56 -18.04 5.71
C LEU A 195 20.80 -17.72 6.51
N LEU A 196 20.68 -16.95 7.59
CA LEU A 196 21.77 -16.64 8.51
C LEU A 196 22.29 -17.92 9.21
N PHE A 197 21.39 -18.81 9.64
CA PHE A 197 21.74 -20.10 10.22
C PHE A 197 22.58 -20.96 9.26
N PHE A 198 22.29 -20.92 7.95
CA PHE A 198 23.08 -21.59 6.93
C PHE A 198 24.34 -20.80 6.47
N GLY A 199 24.71 -19.73 7.16
CA GLY A 199 25.93 -18.96 6.91
C GLY A 199 25.82 -17.94 5.79
N VAL A 200 24.64 -17.63 5.32
CA VAL A 200 24.41 -16.56 4.31
C VAL A 200 24.33 -15.22 5.03
N LEU A 201 25.48 -14.55 5.23
CA LEU A 201 25.58 -13.32 6.02
C LEU A 201 24.91 -12.10 5.38
N ALA A 202 24.80 -12.06 4.05
CA ALA A 202 24.14 -10.97 3.31
C ALA A 202 23.25 -11.55 2.20
N PRO A 203 22.05 -12.02 2.54
CA PRO A 203 21.16 -12.60 1.55
C PRO A 203 20.72 -11.55 0.53
N ASP A 204 20.66 -11.96 -0.74
CA ASP A 204 20.18 -11.13 -1.83
C ASP A 204 18.73 -10.71 -1.59
N ARG A 205 18.45 -9.41 -1.70
CA ARG A 205 17.12 -8.85 -1.41
C ARG A 205 16.04 -9.36 -2.35
N LEU A 206 16.36 -9.59 -3.61
CA LEU A 206 15.43 -10.12 -4.59
C LEU A 206 15.06 -11.56 -4.26
N LEU A 207 16.05 -12.39 -3.94
CA LEU A 207 15.85 -13.76 -3.51
C LEU A 207 14.97 -13.83 -2.26
N VAL A 208 15.27 -13.05 -1.23
CA VAL A 208 14.43 -12.98 -0.01
C VAL A 208 13.01 -12.57 -0.33
N SER A 209 12.81 -11.57 -1.19
CA SER A 209 11.47 -11.11 -1.57
C SER A 209 10.66 -12.18 -2.31
N LEU A 210 11.30 -12.90 -3.25
CA LEU A 210 10.66 -13.98 -4.00
C LEU A 210 10.31 -15.17 -3.09
N LEU A 211 11.22 -15.57 -2.20
CA LEU A 211 10.98 -16.61 -1.21
C LEU A 211 9.85 -16.21 -0.26
N THR A 212 9.85 -14.96 0.21
CA THR A 212 8.79 -14.44 1.10
C THR A 212 7.42 -14.52 0.42
N LEU A 213 7.33 -14.10 -0.84
CA LEU A 213 6.08 -14.17 -1.60
C LEU A 213 5.61 -15.62 -1.76
N ALA A 214 6.50 -16.55 -2.15
CA ALA A 214 6.18 -17.94 -2.36
C ALA A 214 5.72 -18.63 -1.05
N VAL A 215 6.46 -18.42 0.04
CA VAL A 215 6.12 -19.03 1.36
C VAL A 215 4.84 -18.41 1.92
N SER A 216 4.65 -17.09 1.81
CA SER A 216 3.42 -16.43 2.29
C SER A 216 2.18 -16.91 1.51
N LEU A 217 2.31 -17.12 0.20
CA LEU A 217 1.24 -17.70 -0.62
C LEU A 217 0.94 -19.15 -0.19
N PHE A 218 1.97 -19.96 0.04
CA PHE A 218 1.81 -21.33 0.53
C PHE A 218 1.09 -21.38 1.87
N VAL A 219 1.47 -20.52 2.82
CA VAL A 219 0.80 -20.38 4.12
C VAL A 219 -0.67 -19.97 3.93
N ALA A 220 -0.96 -19.01 3.05
CA ALA A 220 -2.31 -18.56 2.74
C ALA A 220 -3.20 -19.72 2.21
N VAL A 221 -2.65 -20.56 1.33
CA VAL A 221 -3.35 -21.76 0.80
C VAL A 221 -3.65 -22.77 1.90
N ILE A 222 -2.68 -23.04 2.79
CA ILE A 222 -2.88 -23.94 3.93
C ILE A 222 -4.00 -23.43 4.84
N ILE A 223 -3.99 -22.15 5.19
CA ILE A 223 -5.03 -21.54 6.03
C ILE A 223 -6.41 -21.70 5.40
N ASP A 224 -6.55 -21.39 4.11
CA ASP A 224 -7.82 -21.57 3.40
C ASP A 224 -8.30 -23.03 3.42
N TYR A 225 -7.37 -23.97 3.22
CA TYR A 225 -7.68 -25.41 3.28
C TYR A 225 -8.18 -25.82 4.68
N VAL A 226 -7.48 -25.43 5.73
CA VAL A 226 -7.86 -25.71 7.13
C VAL A 226 -9.23 -25.12 7.48
N LEU A 227 -9.48 -23.85 7.06
CA LEU A 227 -10.77 -23.21 7.27
C LEU A 227 -11.93 -23.93 6.56
N LYS A 228 -11.68 -24.47 5.38
CA LYS A 228 -12.68 -25.27 4.64
C LYS A 228 -12.98 -26.59 5.34
N LEU A 229 -11.95 -27.30 5.82
CA LEU A 229 -12.13 -28.53 6.59
C LEU A 229 -12.98 -28.27 7.84
N ARG A 230 -12.67 -27.20 8.58
CA ARG A 230 -13.43 -26.83 9.78
C ARG A 230 -14.90 -26.51 9.47
N LYS A 231 -15.18 -25.82 8.35
CA LYS A 231 -16.56 -25.54 7.92
C LYS A 231 -17.32 -26.82 7.51
N ARG A 232 -16.62 -27.76 6.88
CA ARG A 232 -17.21 -29.05 6.49
C ARG A 232 -17.60 -29.87 7.72
N ASN A 233 -16.73 -29.95 8.73
CA ASN A 233 -16.99 -30.70 9.94
C ASN A 233 -18.17 -30.10 10.76
N LYS A 234 -18.35 -28.76 10.74
CA LYS A 234 -19.50 -28.14 11.43
C LYS A 234 -20.86 -28.35 10.73
N ARG A 235 -20.89 -28.84 9.49
CA ARG A 235 -22.13 -29.16 8.77
C ARG A 235 -22.55 -30.64 8.97
N ILE A 236 -21.73 -31.43 9.62
CA ILE A 236 -21.95 -32.86 9.85
C ILE A 236 -22.42 -33.11 11.30
N ILE A 237 -22.32 -32.11 12.18
CA ILE A 237 -22.87 -32.06 13.51
C ILE A 237 -24.16 -31.23 13.50
#